data_24c42e640d942a1e97f29421bf50eabe
#
_entry.id   24c42e640d942a1e97f29421bf50eabe
#
_cell.length_a   1.000
_cell.length_b   1.000
_cell.length_c   1.000
_cell.angle_alpha   90.00
_cell.angle_beta   90.00
_cell.angle_gamma   90.00
#
_symmetry.space_group_name_H-M   'P 1'
#
loop_
_entity.id
_entity.type
_entity.pdbx_description
1 polymer ?
#
loop_
_entity_poly.entity_id
_entity_poly.type
_entity_poly.pdbx_seq_one_letter_code
_entity_poly.pdbx_strand_id
1 'polypeptide(L)'
;MAKLRKMLGAADSPYILSLMSLIETQSKTTIGDWCVDYAEKYILNIYEKAFPEDDRLRLAVEAYRSYRKGELKLPELKKAVALTVQAAKEAEKNPAAQAAARTIGQAIGAVYTPHSLGLAFYGAAAIAYDRVGLEEKPGIRSDRRTGMRKDGRSAARLYGGE
;
A
#
# COMPACT_ATOMS: atom_id res chain seq x y z
N MET A 1 14.60 -4.18 -20.32
CA MET A 1 14.44 -3.32 -19.23
C MET A 1 13.96 -4.04 -18.02
N ALA A 2 14.47 -3.74 -16.88
CA ALA A 2 14.10 -4.45 -15.68
C ALA A 2 12.68 -4.10 -15.26
N LYS A 3 11.95 -5.10 -14.80
CA LYS A 3 10.60 -4.89 -14.35
C LYS A 3 10.60 -4.24 -12.97
N LEU A 4 9.76 -3.27 -12.77
CA LEU A 4 9.66 -2.63 -11.47
C LEU A 4 9.06 -3.60 -10.45
N ARG A 5 9.52 -3.51 -9.24
CA ARG A 5 9.02 -4.40 -8.20
C ARG A 5 7.69 -3.88 -7.67
N LYS A 6 6.79 -4.81 -7.38
CA LYS A 6 5.51 -4.45 -6.81
C LYS A 6 5.65 -4.00 -5.38
N MET A 7 6.56 -4.58 -4.65
CA MET A 7 6.73 -4.32 -3.23
C MET A 7 8.18 -3.96 -2.99
N LEU A 8 8.40 -3.00 -2.13
CA LEU A 8 9.74 -2.61 -1.75
C LEU A 8 9.96 -2.98 -0.29
N GLY A 9 11.10 -3.61 -0.02
CA GLY A 9 11.43 -3.92 1.34
C GLY A 9 11.79 -5.38 1.54
N ALA A 10 12.18 -5.68 2.74
CA ALA A 10 12.54 -7.02 3.14
C ALA A 10 11.82 -7.36 4.44
N ALA A 11 11.28 -8.55 4.51
CA ALA A 11 10.51 -8.98 5.67
C ALA A 11 11.36 -9.07 6.93
N ASP A 12 12.67 -9.23 6.79
CA ASP A 12 13.55 -9.37 7.93
C ASP A 12 14.25 -8.06 8.31
N SER A 13 13.88 -6.94 7.72
CA SER A 13 14.51 -5.70 8.11
C SER A 13 14.10 -5.32 9.54
N PRO A 14 14.96 -4.61 10.28
CA PRO A 14 14.59 -4.20 11.65
C PRO A 14 13.32 -3.38 11.70
N TYR A 15 13.08 -2.55 10.71
CA TYR A 15 11.86 -1.75 10.67
C TYR A 15 10.64 -2.65 10.57
N ILE A 16 10.66 -3.65 9.71
CA ILE A 16 9.53 -4.55 9.52
C ILE A 16 9.32 -5.41 10.76
N LEU A 17 10.40 -5.88 11.38
CA LEU A 17 10.28 -6.70 12.60
C LEU A 17 9.66 -5.88 13.74
N SER A 18 10.05 -4.61 13.85
CA SER A 18 9.46 -3.74 14.86
C SER A 18 7.99 -3.48 14.57
N LEU A 19 7.64 -3.29 13.30
CA LEU A 19 6.26 -3.07 12.92
C LEU A 19 5.42 -4.30 13.22
N MET A 20 5.95 -5.50 12.95
CA MET A 20 5.22 -6.72 13.24
C MET A 20 4.98 -6.87 14.74
N SER A 21 5.96 -6.54 15.57
CA SER A 21 5.77 -6.59 17.00
C SER A 21 4.66 -5.64 17.44
N LEU A 22 4.62 -4.45 16.89
CA LEU A 22 3.58 -3.50 17.22
C LEU A 22 2.21 -4.02 16.78
N ILE A 23 2.12 -4.56 15.57
CA ILE A 23 0.87 -5.07 15.04
C ILE A 23 0.32 -6.17 15.93
N GLU A 24 1.20 -7.03 16.44
CA GLU A 24 0.76 -8.15 17.27
C GLU A 24 0.16 -7.71 18.59
N THR A 25 0.41 -6.49 19.04
CA THR A 25 -0.14 -6.00 20.28
C THR A 25 -1.45 -5.25 20.11
N GLN A 26 -1.92 -5.08 18.87
CA GLN A 26 -3.10 -4.26 18.59
C GLN A 26 -4.24 -5.11 18.05
N SER A 27 -5.46 -4.64 18.25
CA SER A 27 -6.61 -5.33 17.66
C SER A 27 -6.67 -5.11 16.17
N LYS A 28 -7.35 -5.99 15.47
CA LYS A 28 -7.50 -5.84 14.02
C LYS A 28 -8.21 -4.57 13.65
N THR A 29 -9.18 -4.13 14.43
CA THR A 29 -9.90 -2.91 14.11
C THR A 29 -9.03 -1.68 14.34
N THR A 30 -8.19 -1.68 15.36
CA THR A 30 -7.25 -0.59 15.58
C THR A 30 -6.26 -0.50 14.44
N ILE A 31 -5.71 -1.63 14.02
CA ILE A 31 -4.76 -1.66 12.92
C ILE A 31 -5.46 -1.23 11.63
N GLY A 32 -6.69 -1.71 11.42
CA GLY A 32 -7.43 -1.36 10.21
C GLY A 32 -7.69 0.14 10.13
N ASP A 33 -8.14 0.73 11.23
CA ASP A 33 -8.42 2.17 11.25
C ASP A 33 -7.15 2.97 10.98
N TRP A 34 -6.05 2.58 11.61
CA TRP A 34 -4.78 3.26 11.40
C TRP A 34 -4.32 3.14 9.94
N CYS A 35 -4.40 1.94 9.39
CA CYS A 35 -3.97 1.72 8.02
C CYS A 35 -4.80 2.52 7.02
N VAL A 36 -6.10 2.54 7.21
CA VAL A 36 -6.98 3.26 6.28
C VAL A 36 -6.80 4.77 6.43
N ASP A 37 -6.64 5.26 7.66
CA ASP A 37 -6.39 6.69 7.87
C ASP A 37 -5.11 7.12 7.17
N TYR A 38 -4.05 6.34 7.32
CA TYR A 38 -2.78 6.64 6.69
C TYR A 38 -2.91 6.59 5.16
N ALA A 39 -3.53 5.54 4.65
CA ALA A 39 -3.65 5.36 3.21
C ALA A 39 -4.50 6.47 2.58
N GLU A 40 -5.57 6.86 3.25
CA GLU A 40 -6.40 7.93 2.74
C GLU A 40 -5.64 9.24 2.72
N LYS A 41 -4.87 9.50 3.76
CA LYS A 41 -4.18 10.78 3.88
C LYS A 41 -2.99 10.92 2.93
N TYR A 42 -2.23 9.84 2.75
CA TYR A 42 -0.96 9.95 2.03
C TYR A 42 -0.90 9.21 0.70
N ILE A 43 -1.78 8.27 0.46
CA ILE A 43 -1.67 7.40 -0.70
C ILE A 43 -2.80 7.61 -1.72
N LEU A 44 -4.01 7.83 -1.24
CA LEU A 44 -5.16 7.91 -2.14
C LEU A 44 -4.98 8.97 -3.22
N ASN A 45 -4.42 10.11 -2.88
CA ASN A 45 -4.26 11.17 -3.85
C ASN A 45 -3.30 10.82 -4.98
N ILE A 46 -2.38 9.88 -4.73
CA ILE A 46 -1.47 9.43 -5.80
C ILE A 46 -2.28 8.78 -6.91
N TYR A 47 -3.26 7.97 -6.55
CA TYR A 47 -4.11 7.34 -7.54
C TYR A 47 -5.05 8.37 -8.18
N GLU A 48 -5.64 9.21 -7.36
CA GLU A 48 -6.67 10.14 -7.85
C GLU A 48 -6.12 11.19 -8.80
N LYS A 49 -4.87 11.58 -8.64
CA LYS A 49 -4.32 12.55 -9.59
C LYS A 49 -4.03 11.89 -10.94
N ALA A 50 -3.81 10.58 -10.97
CA ALA A 50 -3.60 9.88 -12.23
C ALA A 50 -4.93 9.51 -12.89
N PHE A 51 -5.95 9.21 -12.10
CA PHE A 51 -7.25 8.78 -12.61
C PHE A 51 -8.36 9.54 -11.85
N PRO A 52 -8.51 10.83 -12.13
CA PRO A 52 -9.43 11.66 -11.34
C PRO A 52 -10.90 11.28 -11.45
N GLU A 53 -11.26 10.53 -12.49
CA GLU A 53 -12.65 10.13 -12.63
C GLU A 53 -12.93 8.73 -12.10
N ASP A 54 -11.93 8.04 -11.59
CA ASP A 54 -12.10 6.69 -11.07
C ASP A 54 -12.25 6.79 -9.57
N ASP A 55 -13.45 6.55 -9.06
CA ASP A 55 -13.73 6.70 -7.65
C ASP A 55 -13.72 5.38 -6.89
N ARG A 56 -13.27 4.28 -7.52
CA ARG A 56 -13.32 2.97 -6.86
C ARG A 56 -12.54 2.92 -5.56
N LEU A 57 -11.38 3.59 -5.50
CA LEU A 57 -10.59 3.59 -4.29
C LEU A 57 -11.25 4.44 -3.20
N ARG A 58 -11.78 5.58 -3.56
CA ARG A 58 -12.46 6.42 -2.59
C ARG A 58 -13.70 5.73 -2.05
N LEU A 59 -14.45 5.09 -2.93
CA LEU A 59 -15.64 4.35 -2.51
C LEU A 59 -15.28 3.18 -1.60
N ALA A 60 -14.11 2.56 -1.82
CA ALA A 60 -13.66 1.49 -0.95
C ALA A 60 -13.35 2.02 0.44
N VAL A 61 -12.72 3.19 0.53
CA VAL A 61 -12.45 3.80 1.83
C VAL A 61 -13.77 4.13 2.53
N GLU A 62 -14.75 4.67 1.79
CA GLU A 62 -16.06 4.97 2.37
C GLU A 62 -16.77 3.69 2.82
N ALA A 63 -16.63 2.61 2.05
CA ALA A 63 -17.20 1.33 2.43
C ALA A 63 -16.58 0.83 3.74
N TYR A 64 -15.29 1.03 3.92
CA TYR A 64 -14.63 0.67 5.16
C TYR A 64 -15.22 1.46 6.33
N ARG A 65 -15.42 2.78 6.15
CA ARG A 65 -16.01 3.61 7.21
C ARG A 65 -17.42 3.11 7.58
N SER A 66 -18.21 2.77 6.57
CA SER A 66 -19.56 2.25 6.81
C SER A 66 -19.52 0.90 7.51
N TYR A 67 -18.56 0.06 7.13
CA TYR A 67 -18.39 -1.23 7.79
C TYR A 67 -18.05 -1.02 9.26
N ARG A 68 -17.17 -0.08 9.58
CA ARG A 68 -16.79 0.17 10.96
C ARG A 68 -17.94 0.73 11.79
N LYS A 69 -18.92 1.39 11.14
CA LYS A 69 -20.09 1.88 11.82
C LYS A 69 -21.19 0.82 11.94
N GLY A 70 -20.96 -0.34 11.39
CA GLY A 70 -21.97 -1.41 11.42
C GLY A 70 -23.04 -1.29 10.35
N GLU A 71 -22.81 -0.40 9.37
CA GLU A 71 -23.80 -0.16 8.32
C GLU A 71 -23.59 -1.00 7.08
N LEU A 72 -22.46 -1.70 7.01
CA LEU A 72 -22.12 -2.51 5.85
C LEU A 72 -21.57 -3.83 6.34
N LYS A 73 -21.90 -4.92 5.66
CA LYS A 73 -21.44 -6.23 6.07
C LYS A 73 -20.13 -6.61 5.40
N LEU A 74 -19.42 -7.54 6.01
CA LEU A 74 -18.09 -7.94 5.53
C LEU A 74 -18.08 -8.39 4.06
N PRO A 75 -19.05 -9.17 3.56
CA PRO A 75 -18.99 -9.54 2.14
C PRO A 75 -19.03 -8.34 1.20
N GLU A 76 -19.75 -7.28 1.59
CA GLU A 76 -19.81 -6.07 0.77
C GLU A 76 -18.51 -5.31 0.84
N LEU A 77 -17.86 -5.28 2.00
CA LEU A 77 -16.54 -4.66 2.12
C LEU A 77 -15.54 -5.40 1.23
N LYS A 78 -15.60 -6.73 1.22
CA LYS A 78 -14.69 -7.51 0.40
C LYS A 78 -14.90 -7.25 -1.09
N LYS A 79 -16.14 -6.96 -1.50
CA LYS A 79 -16.40 -6.60 -2.89
C LYS A 79 -15.74 -5.27 -3.23
N ALA A 80 -15.78 -4.31 -2.31
CA ALA A 80 -15.12 -3.03 -2.54
C ALA A 80 -13.61 -3.21 -2.66
N VAL A 81 -13.03 -4.08 -1.85
CA VAL A 81 -11.61 -4.37 -1.94
C VAL A 81 -11.28 -5.03 -3.28
N ALA A 82 -12.14 -5.91 -3.77
CA ALA A 82 -11.92 -6.53 -5.07
C ALA A 82 -11.87 -5.50 -6.20
N LEU A 83 -12.65 -4.42 -6.07
CA LEU A 83 -12.59 -3.34 -7.06
C LEU A 83 -11.26 -2.60 -7.01
N THR A 84 -10.65 -2.47 -5.84
CA THR A 84 -9.33 -1.84 -5.76
C THR A 84 -8.27 -2.73 -6.41
N VAL A 85 -8.42 -4.04 -6.30
CA VAL A 85 -7.51 -4.98 -6.96
C VAL A 85 -7.65 -4.85 -8.47
N GLN A 86 -8.88 -4.73 -8.95
CA GLN A 86 -9.11 -4.56 -10.37
C GLN A 86 -8.54 -3.22 -10.86
N ALA A 87 -8.72 -2.16 -10.09
CA ALA A 87 -8.16 -0.86 -10.43
C ALA A 87 -6.63 -0.94 -10.53
N ALA A 88 -6.00 -1.69 -9.63
CA ALA A 88 -4.56 -1.87 -9.66
C ALA A 88 -4.11 -2.59 -10.94
N LYS A 89 -4.87 -3.59 -11.36
CA LYS A 89 -4.53 -4.30 -12.59
C LYS A 89 -4.65 -3.39 -13.79
N GLU A 90 -5.65 -2.55 -13.81
CA GLU A 90 -5.88 -1.65 -14.93
C GLU A 90 -4.85 -0.51 -14.97
N ALA A 91 -4.21 -0.23 -13.85
CA ALA A 91 -3.23 0.84 -13.77
C ALA A 91 -1.80 0.35 -14.00
N GLU A 92 -1.62 -0.78 -14.68
CA GLU A 92 -0.29 -1.35 -14.79
C GLU A 92 0.72 -0.43 -15.48
N LYS A 93 0.28 0.49 -16.30
CA LYS A 93 1.20 1.38 -16.98
C LYS A 93 1.59 2.59 -16.14
N ASN A 94 1.03 2.72 -14.94
CA ASN A 94 1.37 3.80 -14.04
C ASN A 94 1.78 3.18 -12.70
N PRO A 95 3.06 2.91 -12.49
CA PRO A 95 3.50 2.20 -11.28
C PRO A 95 3.10 2.85 -9.97
N ALA A 96 3.08 4.18 -9.92
CA ALA A 96 2.69 4.88 -8.70
C ALA A 96 1.21 4.64 -8.40
N ALA A 97 0.36 4.80 -9.41
CA ALA A 97 -1.09 4.61 -9.23
C ALA A 97 -1.40 3.15 -8.92
N GLN A 98 -0.71 2.23 -9.58
CA GLN A 98 -0.92 0.81 -9.34
C GLN A 98 -0.56 0.45 -7.90
N ALA A 99 0.58 0.93 -7.42
CA ALA A 99 0.99 0.67 -6.05
C ALA A 99 0.04 1.34 -5.06
N ALA A 100 -0.47 2.52 -5.39
CA ALA A 100 -1.44 3.19 -4.53
C ALA A 100 -2.74 2.37 -4.42
N ALA A 101 -3.23 1.84 -5.53
CA ALA A 101 -4.44 1.02 -5.51
C ALA A 101 -4.23 -0.24 -4.67
N ARG A 102 -3.07 -0.87 -4.79
CA ARG A 102 -2.75 -2.04 -3.96
C ARG A 102 -2.70 -1.67 -2.48
N THR A 103 -2.14 -0.48 -2.18
CA THR A 103 -2.04 -0.03 -0.79
C THR A 103 -3.42 0.18 -0.17
N ILE A 104 -4.32 0.80 -0.91
CA ILE A 104 -5.67 1.04 -0.40
C ILE A 104 -6.36 -0.30 -0.11
N GLY A 105 -6.26 -1.25 -1.03
CA GLY A 105 -6.86 -2.56 -0.82
C GLY A 105 -6.28 -3.28 0.39
N GLN A 106 -4.95 -3.21 0.55
CA GLN A 106 -4.31 -3.86 1.68
C GLN A 106 -4.65 -3.17 3.01
N ALA A 107 -4.77 -1.85 2.99
CA ALA A 107 -5.12 -1.12 4.20
C ALA A 107 -6.51 -1.51 4.68
N ILE A 108 -7.48 -1.57 3.77
CA ILE A 108 -8.83 -1.95 4.13
C ILE A 108 -8.88 -3.41 4.57
N GLY A 109 -8.11 -4.27 3.89
CA GLY A 109 -8.07 -5.69 4.20
C GLY A 109 -7.49 -5.99 5.58
N ALA A 110 -6.79 -5.03 6.19
CA ALA A 110 -6.17 -5.25 7.50
C ALA A 110 -7.19 -5.63 8.57
N VAL A 111 -8.44 -5.22 8.39
CA VAL A 111 -9.46 -5.49 9.40
C VAL A 111 -9.86 -6.96 9.39
N TYR A 112 -9.62 -7.69 8.31
CA TYR A 112 -10.02 -9.09 8.25
C TYR A 112 -8.88 -10.03 7.84
N THR A 113 -7.66 -9.53 7.79
CA THR A 113 -6.51 -10.40 7.50
C THR A 113 -5.60 -10.43 8.73
N PRO A 114 -4.85 -11.50 8.92
CA PRO A 114 -3.98 -11.59 10.09
C PRO A 114 -2.75 -10.69 10.03
N HIS A 115 -2.31 -10.30 8.85
CA HIS A 115 -1.12 -9.49 8.73
C HIS A 115 -1.39 -8.25 7.89
N SER A 116 -0.85 -7.13 8.29
CA SER A 116 -1.12 -5.86 7.65
C SER A 116 0.14 -5.22 7.08
N LEU A 117 1.06 -6.04 6.61
CA LEU A 117 2.32 -5.50 6.09
C LEU A 117 2.21 -4.91 4.69
N GLY A 118 1.09 -5.16 4.01
CA GLY A 118 0.92 -4.64 2.65
C GLY A 118 1.03 -3.13 2.58
N LEU A 119 0.55 -2.44 3.63
CA LEU A 119 0.64 -0.99 3.65
C LEU A 119 2.11 -0.56 3.58
N ALA A 120 2.99 -1.21 4.33
CA ALA A 120 4.40 -0.84 4.32
C ALA A 120 5.04 -1.08 2.97
N PHE A 121 4.78 -2.25 2.38
CA PHE A 121 5.44 -2.59 1.13
C PHE A 121 4.87 -1.88 -0.08
N TYR A 122 3.57 -1.87 -0.23
CA TYR A 122 2.96 -1.24 -1.40
C TYR A 122 2.93 0.28 -1.25
N GLY A 123 2.77 0.75 -0.03
CA GLY A 123 2.78 2.19 0.23
C GLY A 123 4.13 2.81 -0.08
N ALA A 124 5.20 2.12 0.30
CA ALA A 124 6.55 2.59 0.00
C ALA A 124 6.75 2.66 -1.50
N ALA A 125 6.28 1.65 -2.23
CA ALA A 125 6.41 1.65 -3.68
C ALA A 125 5.62 2.80 -4.30
N ALA A 126 4.41 3.05 -3.81
CA ALA A 126 3.59 4.12 -4.35
C ALA A 126 4.28 5.48 -4.19
N ILE A 127 4.79 5.74 -3.01
CA ILE A 127 5.44 7.00 -2.73
C ILE A 127 6.74 7.14 -3.55
N ALA A 128 7.53 6.08 -3.61
CA ALA A 128 8.79 6.13 -4.33
C ALA A 128 8.57 6.36 -5.82
N TYR A 129 7.64 5.63 -6.40
CA TYR A 129 7.38 5.78 -7.83
C TYR A 129 6.76 7.14 -8.14
N ASP A 130 5.93 7.65 -7.24
CA ASP A 130 5.33 8.96 -7.45
C ASP A 130 6.40 10.06 -7.43
N ARG A 131 7.37 9.93 -6.53
CA ARG A 131 8.40 10.98 -6.42
C ARG A 131 9.38 10.99 -7.56
N VAL A 132 9.78 9.83 -8.07
CA VAL A 132 10.78 9.80 -9.12
C VAL A 132 10.22 9.68 -10.51
N GLY A 133 8.94 9.52 -10.65
CA GLY A 133 8.35 9.35 -11.98
C GLY A 133 8.40 7.91 -12.41
N LEU A 134 7.54 7.60 -13.35
CA LEU A 134 7.43 6.22 -13.55
C LEU A 134 8.50 5.60 -14.32
N GLU A 135 8.95 6.20 -15.31
CA GLU A 135 9.89 5.50 -16.09
C GLU A 135 11.16 5.64 -15.54
N GLU A 136 11.40 6.14 -14.57
CA GLU A 136 12.57 6.50 -14.13
C GLU A 136 13.39 5.76 -13.94
N LYS A 137 13.35 5.22 -13.72
CA LYS A 137 14.24 4.63 -14.07
C LYS A 137 15.47 4.44 -13.36
N PRO A 138 16.56 5.06 -13.70
CA PRO A 138 17.83 4.79 -13.03
C PRO A 138 17.73 5.01 -11.54
N GLY A 139 17.04 6.04 -11.15
CA GLY A 139 16.91 6.33 -9.75
C GLY A 139 16.19 5.24 -8.99
N ILE A 140 15.11 4.76 -9.55
CA ILE A 140 14.35 3.73 -8.88
C ILE A 140 15.15 2.48 -8.73
N ARG A 141 15.89 2.12 -9.78
CA ARG A 141 16.65 0.91 -9.68
C ARG A 141 17.78 1.03 -8.68
N SER A 142 18.40 2.17 -8.64
CA SER A 142 19.49 2.37 -7.72
C SER A 142 18.98 2.26 -6.29
N ASP A 143 17.88 2.88 -6.00
CA ASP A 143 17.32 2.81 -4.66
C ASP A 143 16.97 1.39 -4.28
N ARG A 144 16.38 0.64 -5.21
CA ARG A 144 16.07 -0.71 -4.89
C ARG A 144 17.31 -1.50 -4.58
N ARG A 145 18.33 -1.31 -5.40
CA ARG A 145 19.50 -2.11 -5.18
C ARG A 145 20.20 -1.72 -3.91
N THR A 146 20.32 -0.44 -3.63
CA THR A 146 20.98 -0.04 -2.44
C THR A 146 20.18 -0.37 -1.25
N GLY A 147 18.95 -0.08 -1.26
CA GLY A 147 18.17 -0.36 -0.12
C GLY A 147 18.01 -1.82 0.12
N MET A 148 17.86 -2.53 -0.94
CA MET A 148 17.68 -3.85 -0.74
C MET A 148 18.88 -4.49 -0.74
N ARG A 149 19.78 -3.99 -1.21
CA ARG A 149 21.00 -4.42 -1.35
C ARG A 149 20.83 -5.74 -1.76
N LYS A 150 21.33 -6.48 -2.16
CA LYS A 150 21.17 -7.69 -2.64
C LYS A 150 20.64 -8.49 -1.63
N ASP A 151 20.53 -8.11 -0.54
CA ASP A 151 19.99 -8.91 0.47
C ASP A 151 18.61 -8.39 0.76
N GLY A 152 18.10 -7.57 -0.07
CA GLY A 152 16.72 -7.23 0.08
C GLY A 152 16.35 -6.29 1.20
N ARG A 153 17.18 -5.38 1.54
CA ARG A 153 16.87 -4.52 2.66
C ARG A 153 16.44 -3.12 2.29
N SER A 154 15.79 -2.98 1.18
CA SER A 154 15.45 -1.65 0.76
C SER A 154 14.34 -1.01 1.54
N ALA A 155 13.47 -1.77 2.13
CA ALA A 155 12.36 -1.15 2.80
C ALA A 155 12.81 -0.25 3.92
N ALA A 156 13.78 -0.71 4.66
CA ALA A 156 14.26 0.07 5.77
C ALA A 156 14.78 1.40 5.30
N ARG A 157 15.47 1.41 4.17
CA ARG A 157 16.00 2.65 3.69
C ARG A 157 14.91 3.60 3.22
N LEU A 158 13.89 3.07 2.57
CA LEU A 158 12.83 3.94 2.10
C LEU A 158 12.07 4.59 3.24
N TYR A 159 12.04 3.93 4.38
CA TYR A 159 11.38 4.50 5.52
C TYR A 159 12.36 5.18 6.45
N GLY A 160 13.57 5.35 6.00
CA GLY A 160 14.57 6.01 6.81
C GLY A 160 15.24 5.11 7.80
N GLY A 161 14.93 3.89 7.79
CA GLY A 161 15.49 3.00 8.75
C GLY A 161 16.66 2.25 8.27
N GLU A 162 17.10 2.33 7.17
CA GLU A 162 18.17 1.51 6.77
C GLU A 162 19.33 2.19 6.50
#